data_2d3769d23cbbce25cd77b5e921b14c6b
#
_entry.id   2d3769d23cbbce25cd77b5e921b14c6b
#
_cell.length_a   1.000
_cell.length_b   1.000
_cell.length_c   1.000
_cell.angle_alpha   90.00
_cell.angle_beta   90.00
_cell.angle_gamma   90.00
#
_symmetry.space_group_name_H-M   'P 1'
#
loop_
_entity.id
_entity.type
_entity.pdbx_description
1 polymer ?
#
loop_
_entity_poly.entity_id
_entity_poly.type
_entity_poly.pdbx_seq_one_letter_code
_entity_poly.pdbx_strand_id
1 'polypeptide(L)'
;MVEVNVKGGTIKGISDGQIDRFLGIPYAQPFNAASRFKHSQLNHGIGNSNIDARKVQSIPPQPYNALEDFFSTQQNGFNSFIQNENCLYLNIWRKSCSSKIKPVVVYFYGGGFTQGHGTAELYNPYHIVEHEDIIVITFNYRLGALGFLDWSALDPQFDYNNGLSDQMNALKWVHHYIEYFGGDPNNVTLMGQSAGSMSILALMQVPELDKYYHCLLYTSPSPRDRTRS
;
A
#
# COMPACT_ATOMS: atom_id res chain seq x y z
N MET A 1 -14.98 17.50 0.29
CA MET A 1 -14.30 16.99 1.49
C MET A 1 -15.13 15.84 2.03
N VAL A 2 -14.52 14.76 2.45
CA VAL A 2 -15.15 13.61 3.10
C VAL A 2 -14.42 13.30 4.39
N GLU A 3 -15.12 12.84 5.42
CA GLU A 3 -14.54 12.45 6.71
C GLU A 3 -15.01 11.06 7.09
N VAL A 4 -14.11 10.28 7.66
CA VAL A 4 -14.39 8.94 8.21
C VAL A 4 -13.98 8.93 9.68
N ASN A 5 -14.93 8.64 10.55
CA ASN A 5 -14.65 8.44 11.96
C ASN A 5 -14.17 7.02 12.18
N VAL A 6 -13.00 6.87 12.77
CA VAL A 6 -12.41 5.59 13.13
C VAL A 6 -12.16 5.54 14.63
N LYS A 7 -11.93 4.34 15.17
CA LYS A 7 -11.60 4.22 16.58
C LYS A 7 -10.33 4.99 16.91
N GLY A 8 -10.48 6.09 17.64
CA GLY A 8 -9.37 6.95 18.10
C GLY A 8 -9.14 8.21 17.28
N GLY A 9 -10.01 8.56 16.30
CA GLY A 9 -9.86 9.82 15.57
C GLY A 9 -10.69 9.91 14.29
N THR A 10 -10.36 10.90 13.47
CA THR A 10 -11.03 11.18 12.19
C THR A 10 -10.01 11.24 11.07
N ILE A 11 -10.33 10.63 9.92
CA ILE A 11 -9.53 10.71 8.70
C ILE A 11 -10.28 11.59 7.69
N LYS A 12 -9.61 12.66 7.24
CA LYS A 12 -10.14 13.59 6.25
C LYS A 12 -9.62 13.26 4.87
N GLY A 13 -10.53 13.09 3.91
CA GLY A 13 -10.22 12.79 2.52
C GLY A 13 -10.75 13.85 1.55
N ILE A 14 -10.54 13.60 0.26
CA ILE A 14 -11.05 14.40 -0.85
C ILE A 14 -12.22 13.64 -1.49
N SER A 15 -13.27 14.35 -1.86
CA SER A 15 -14.35 13.82 -2.69
C SER A 15 -14.56 14.75 -3.88
N ASP A 16 -14.71 14.19 -5.05
CA ASP A 16 -15.14 14.91 -6.27
C ASP A 16 -16.65 14.71 -6.56
N GLY A 17 -17.35 14.05 -5.66
CA GLY A 17 -18.77 13.71 -5.76
C GLY A 17 -19.04 12.32 -6.33
N GLN A 18 -18.07 11.72 -7.00
CA GLN A 18 -18.15 10.34 -7.53
C GLN A 18 -17.21 9.41 -6.74
N ILE A 19 -15.99 9.83 -6.50
CA ILE A 19 -14.94 9.06 -5.83
C ILE A 19 -14.43 9.80 -4.60
N ASP A 20 -14.40 9.09 -3.48
CA ASP A 20 -13.71 9.51 -2.27
C ASP A 20 -12.29 8.95 -2.28
N ARG A 21 -11.32 9.82 -1.98
CA ARG A 21 -9.89 9.48 -1.91
C ARG A 21 -9.31 9.86 -0.56
N PHE A 22 -8.64 8.93 0.06
CA PHE A 22 -7.87 9.17 1.29
C PHE A 22 -6.41 8.82 0.99
N LEU A 23 -5.53 9.81 1.00
CA LEU A 23 -4.15 9.70 0.53
C LEU A 23 -3.18 9.87 1.70
N GLY A 24 -2.26 8.92 1.87
CA GLY A 24 -1.20 9.03 2.88
C GLY A 24 -1.65 8.74 4.31
N ILE A 25 -2.47 7.70 4.52
CA ILE A 25 -2.81 7.21 5.86
C ILE A 25 -1.64 6.39 6.41
N PRO A 26 -1.05 6.72 7.59
CA PRO A 26 0.05 5.96 8.15
C PRO A 26 -0.47 4.61 8.71
N TYR A 27 -0.05 3.50 8.11
CA TYR A 27 -0.43 2.17 8.58
C TYR A 27 0.58 1.58 9.59
N ALA A 28 1.76 2.16 9.68
CA ALA A 28 2.81 1.77 10.62
C ALA A 28 3.33 2.98 11.41
N GLN A 29 3.98 2.69 12.53
CA GLN A 29 4.66 3.70 13.33
C GLN A 29 5.86 4.29 12.56
N PRO A 30 6.16 5.58 12.72
CA PRO A 30 7.32 6.18 12.07
C PRO A 30 8.62 5.56 12.59
N PHE A 31 9.60 5.44 11.71
CA PHE A 31 10.93 4.98 12.06
C PHE A 31 11.74 6.05 12.78
N ASN A 32 12.66 5.57 13.61
CA ASN A 32 13.74 6.34 14.23
C ASN A 32 15.07 5.61 14.05
N ALA A 33 16.17 6.16 14.53
CA ALA A 33 17.50 5.57 14.37
C ALA A 33 17.59 4.12 14.91
N ALA A 34 16.85 3.78 15.97
CA ALA A 34 16.87 2.46 16.56
C ALA A 34 15.98 1.43 15.83
N SER A 35 14.96 1.89 15.07
CA SER A 35 14.00 1.02 14.39
C SER A 35 14.17 0.95 12.87
N ARG A 36 15.08 1.74 12.28
CA ARG A 36 15.32 1.84 10.83
C ARG A 36 15.50 0.47 10.14
N PHE A 37 16.22 -0.44 10.75
CA PHE A 37 16.55 -1.76 10.22
C PHE A 37 15.75 -2.88 10.90
N LYS A 38 14.63 -2.55 11.52
CA LYS A 38 13.74 -3.51 12.19
C LYS A 38 12.43 -3.66 11.45
N HIS A 39 11.71 -4.71 11.76
CA HIS A 39 10.34 -4.89 11.31
C HIS A 39 9.50 -3.67 11.71
N SER A 40 8.65 -3.22 10.80
CA SER A 40 7.73 -2.13 11.09
C SER A 40 6.73 -2.53 12.18
N GLN A 41 6.24 -1.54 12.89
CA GLN A 41 5.23 -1.73 13.92
C GLN A 41 3.90 -1.20 13.44
N LEU A 42 2.84 -2.02 13.51
CA LEU A 42 1.51 -1.61 13.12
C LEU A 42 1.07 -0.37 13.91
N ASN A 43 0.46 0.58 13.24
CA ASN A 43 -0.18 1.70 13.89
C ASN A 43 -1.59 1.28 14.35
N HIS A 44 -1.73 0.90 15.62
CA HIS A 44 -2.97 0.43 16.24
C HIS A 44 -4.00 1.52 16.51
N GLY A 45 -3.66 2.73 16.28
CA GLY A 45 -4.58 3.84 16.51
C GLY A 45 -4.17 5.03 15.71
N ILE A 46 -5.15 5.69 15.16
CA ILE A 46 -4.97 7.01 14.63
C ILE A 46 -4.74 7.97 15.81
N GLY A 47 -4.44 7.39 16.98
CA GLY A 47 -4.17 8.02 18.27
C GLY A 47 -4.97 9.33 18.42
N ASN A 48 -5.66 9.74 19.29
CA ASN A 48 -6.46 10.95 19.51
C ASN A 48 -6.20 12.15 18.55
N SER A 49 -5.81 11.87 17.29
CA SER A 49 -5.42 12.84 16.26
C SER A 49 -6.28 12.71 15.02
N ASN A 50 -6.53 13.83 14.40
CA ASN A 50 -7.17 13.89 13.09
C ASN A 50 -6.10 13.75 12.00
N ILE A 51 -6.24 12.75 11.13
CA ILE A 51 -5.36 12.56 9.97
C ILE A 51 -5.89 13.35 8.79
N ASP A 52 -5.05 14.22 8.24
CA ASP A 52 -5.30 14.89 6.97
C ASP A 52 -4.79 14.02 5.81
N ALA A 53 -5.65 13.16 5.30
CA ALA A 53 -5.39 12.27 4.18
C ALA A 53 -5.84 12.87 2.83
N ARG A 54 -5.71 14.18 2.67
CA ARG A 54 -6.04 14.88 1.42
C ARG A 54 -4.84 15.04 0.47
N LYS A 55 -3.65 14.71 0.93
CA LYS A 55 -2.42 14.86 0.15
C LYS A 55 -1.56 13.60 0.27
N VAL A 56 -0.93 13.26 -0.84
CA VAL A 56 0.13 12.26 -0.87
C VAL A 56 1.23 12.65 0.12
N GLN A 57 1.72 11.67 0.85
CA GLN A 57 2.86 11.80 1.74
C GLN A 57 4.15 11.38 1.03
N SER A 58 5.23 11.14 1.78
CA SER A 58 6.50 10.70 1.22
C SER A 58 6.43 9.30 0.60
N ILE A 59 7.28 9.09 -0.40
CA ILE A 59 7.52 7.79 -1.02
C ILE A 59 8.81 7.16 -0.48
N PRO A 60 9.03 5.83 -0.65
CA PRO A 60 10.27 5.18 -0.24
C PRO A 60 11.49 5.77 -0.94
N PRO A 61 12.65 5.88 -0.25
CA PRO A 61 13.92 6.18 -0.90
C PRO A 61 14.23 5.17 -2.01
N GLN A 62 14.50 5.66 -3.22
CA GLN A 62 14.69 4.85 -4.41
C GLN A 62 15.44 5.62 -5.51
N PRO A 63 16.08 4.92 -6.49
CA PRO A 63 16.67 5.59 -7.63
C PRO A 63 15.60 6.23 -8.53
N TYR A 64 16.03 7.14 -9.39
CA TYR A 64 15.15 7.75 -10.40
C TYR A 64 14.46 6.70 -11.26
N ASN A 65 13.17 6.88 -11.50
CA ASN A 65 12.32 5.97 -12.26
C ASN A 65 11.82 6.64 -13.55
N ALA A 66 12.56 6.43 -14.65
CA ALA A 66 12.21 6.98 -15.96
C ALA A 66 10.87 6.43 -16.52
N LEU A 67 10.49 5.20 -16.15
CA LEU A 67 9.23 4.61 -16.58
C LEU A 67 8.05 5.33 -15.96
N GLU A 68 8.18 5.70 -14.70
CA GLU A 68 7.16 6.48 -14.01
C GLU A 68 6.98 7.86 -14.62
N ASP A 69 8.07 8.55 -14.91
CA ASP A 69 8.01 9.85 -15.59
C ASP A 69 7.35 9.74 -16.98
N PHE A 70 7.61 8.65 -17.71
CA PHE A 70 6.99 8.43 -19.01
C PHE A 70 5.45 8.30 -18.94
N PHE A 71 4.93 7.65 -17.90
CA PHE A 71 3.49 7.46 -17.70
C PHE A 71 2.83 8.59 -16.89
N SER A 72 3.62 9.50 -16.32
CA SER A 72 3.10 10.60 -15.50
C SER A 72 2.75 11.82 -16.34
N THR A 73 1.83 12.62 -15.82
CA THR A 73 1.66 14.00 -16.29
C THR A 73 2.81 14.85 -15.77
N GLN A 74 3.13 15.98 -16.43
CA GLN A 74 4.20 16.90 -15.98
C GLN A 74 4.08 17.37 -14.53
N GLN A 75 2.87 17.34 -13.96
CA GLN A 75 2.61 17.77 -12.58
C GLN A 75 2.84 16.67 -11.54
N ASN A 76 2.83 15.39 -11.95
CA ASN A 76 2.89 14.22 -11.08
C ASN A 76 4.09 13.31 -11.42
N GLY A 77 5.12 13.83 -12.07
CA GLY A 77 6.34 13.07 -12.36
C GLY A 77 7.11 12.67 -11.10
N PHE A 78 7.98 11.69 -11.24
CA PHE A 78 8.76 11.11 -10.13
C PHE A 78 9.41 12.16 -9.22
N ASN A 79 9.97 13.21 -9.79
CA ASN A 79 10.64 14.28 -9.05
C ASN A 79 9.69 15.20 -8.24
N SER A 80 8.38 15.07 -8.41
CA SER A 80 7.40 15.81 -7.61
C SER A 80 7.19 15.23 -6.21
N PHE A 81 7.63 13.98 -5.97
CA PHE A 81 7.45 13.29 -4.71
C PHE A 81 8.64 13.47 -3.77
N ILE A 82 8.35 13.69 -2.49
CA ILE A 82 9.37 13.73 -1.43
C ILE A 82 9.73 12.28 -1.06
N GLN A 83 11.00 11.94 -1.16
CA GLN A 83 11.50 10.65 -0.69
C GLN A 83 11.88 10.75 0.80
N ASN A 84 11.39 9.79 1.61
CA ASN A 84 11.70 9.73 3.03
C ASN A 84 11.59 8.28 3.52
N GLU A 85 12.38 7.90 4.52
CA GLU A 85 12.29 6.57 5.13
C GLU A 85 10.95 6.37 5.87
N ASN A 86 10.39 7.44 6.44
CA ASN A 86 9.01 7.42 6.96
C ASN A 86 8.02 7.51 5.79
N CYS A 87 7.88 6.41 5.07
CA CYS A 87 7.09 6.28 3.84
C CYS A 87 5.93 5.29 3.96
N LEU A 88 5.72 4.68 5.12
CA LEU A 88 4.75 3.61 5.30
C LEU A 88 3.32 4.14 5.39
N TYR A 89 2.83 4.59 4.25
CA TYR A 89 1.49 5.12 4.04
C TYR A 89 0.70 4.26 3.08
N LEU A 90 -0.63 4.23 3.28
CA LEU A 90 -1.57 3.66 2.32
C LEU A 90 -2.57 4.72 1.83
N ASN A 91 -3.19 4.41 0.70
CA ASN A 91 -4.19 5.24 0.07
C ASN A 91 -5.44 4.40 -0.21
N ILE A 92 -6.61 5.01 -0.11
CA ILE A 92 -7.91 4.35 -0.29
C ILE A 92 -8.72 5.13 -1.32
N TRP A 93 -9.28 4.42 -2.29
CA TRP A 93 -10.27 4.94 -3.25
C TRP A 93 -11.56 4.14 -3.14
N ARG A 94 -12.68 4.84 -3.10
CA ARG A 94 -14.02 4.24 -3.06
C ARG A 94 -15.03 5.13 -3.78
N LYS A 95 -16.13 4.56 -4.26
CA LYS A 95 -17.28 5.38 -4.69
C LYS A 95 -17.85 6.16 -3.51
N SER A 96 -18.17 7.43 -3.76
CA SER A 96 -18.91 8.27 -2.81
C SER A 96 -20.33 7.70 -2.60
N CYS A 97 -20.90 7.93 -1.43
CA CYS A 97 -22.31 7.68 -1.13
C CYS A 97 -22.83 6.24 -1.34
N SER A 98 -22.00 5.21 -1.23
CA SER A 98 -22.47 3.83 -1.24
C SER A 98 -22.79 3.35 0.17
N SER A 99 -23.99 2.80 0.36
CA SER A 99 -24.45 2.22 1.64
C SER A 99 -24.14 0.73 1.79
N LYS A 100 -23.61 0.09 0.75
CA LYS A 100 -23.28 -1.34 0.75
C LYS A 100 -21.83 -1.55 1.20
N ILE A 101 -21.59 -2.64 1.92
CA ILE A 101 -20.23 -3.14 2.19
C ILE A 101 -19.63 -3.66 0.88
N LYS A 102 -18.39 -3.29 0.59
CA LYS A 102 -17.76 -3.50 -0.71
C LYS A 102 -16.59 -4.47 -0.64
N PRO A 103 -16.36 -5.26 -1.70
CA PRO A 103 -15.10 -5.96 -1.88
C PRO A 103 -13.90 -5.00 -1.86
N VAL A 104 -12.79 -5.48 -1.36
CA VAL A 104 -11.54 -4.71 -1.21
C VAL A 104 -10.45 -5.32 -2.08
N VAL A 105 -9.76 -4.50 -2.84
CA VAL A 105 -8.55 -4.87 -3.57
C VAL A 105 -7.36 -4.16 -2.95
N VAL A 106 -6.35 -4.91 -2.53
CA VAL A 106 -5.07 -4.38 -2.05
C VAL A 106 -4.02 -4.59 -3.13
N TYR A 107 -3.50 -3.50 -3.67
CA TYR A 107 -2.56 -3.53 -4.79
C TYR A 107 -1.10 -3.43 -4.35
N PHE A 108 -0.31 -4.41 -4.77
CA PHE A 108 1.13 -4.50 -4.54
C PHE A 108 1.86 -4.10 -5.82
N TYR A 109 2.50 -2.94 -5.83
CA TYR A 109 3.23 -2.46 -6.99
C TYR A 109 4.50 -3.27 -7.25
N GLY A 110 4.95 -3.27 -8.51
CA GLY A 110 6.21 -3.86 -8.94
C GLY A 110 7.38 -2.89 -8.89
N GLY A 111 8.47 -3.23 -9.56
CA GLY A 111 9.69 -2.40 -9.63
C GLY A 111 10.93 -3.09 -9.09
N GLY A 112 10.98 -4.42 -9.16
CA GLY A 112 12.15 -5.23 -8.81
C GLY A 112 12.60 -5.09 -7.36
N PHE A 113 11.69 -4.74 -6.44
CA PHE A 113 11.98 -4.45 -5.02
C PHE A 113 12.89 -3.24 -4.78
N THR A 114 13.24 -2.48 -5.80
CA THR A 114 14.18 -1.35 -5.72
C THR A 114 13.54 -0.02 -6.04
N GLN A 115 12.39 0.00 -6.70
CA GLN A 115 11.68 1.22 -7.10
C GLN A 115 10.16 0.98 -7.14
N GLY A 116 9.39 2.07 -7.25
CA GLY A 116 7.94 2.09 -7.25
C GLY A 116 7.34 2.68 -5.97
N HIS A 117 6.09 3.06 -6.04
CA HIS A 117 5.31 3.53 -4.89
C HIS A 117 3.79 3.47 -5.18
N GLY A 118 2.99 3.45 -4.12
CA GLY A 118 1.54 3.29 -4.20
C GLY A 118 0.77 4.49 -4.72
N THR A 119 1.43 5.61 -5.02
CA THR A 119 0.82 6.83 -5.56
C THR A 119 1.24 7.15 -6.99
N ALA A 120 2.02 6.28 -7.64
CA ALA A 120 2.38 6.44 -9.03
C ALA A 120 1.14 6.49 -9.92
N GLU A 121 1.13 7.40 -10.90
CA GLU A 121 0.00 7.58 -11.81
C GLU A 121 -0.33 6.30 -12.58
N LEU A 122 0.69 5.50 -12.91
CA LEU A 122 0.55 4.19 -13.53
C LEU A 122 -0.39 3.23 -12.75
N TYR A 123 -0.48 3.41 -11.44
CA TYR A 123 -1.28 2.56 -10.55
C TYR A 123 -2.52 3.27 -10.01
N ASN A 124 -2.89 4.42 -10.59
CA ASN A 124 -4.05 5.19 -10.15
C ASN A 124 -5.34 4.40 -10.39
N PRO A 125 -6.07 4.01 -9.34
CA PRO A 125 -7.23 3.13 -9.48
C PRO A 125 -8.54 3.90 -9.77
N TYR A 126 -8.48 5.19 -10.08
CA TYR A 126 -9.67 6.03 -10.23
C TYR A 126 -10.71 5.39 -11.16
N HIS A 127 -10.31 5.00 -12.37
CA HIS A 127 -11.22 4.47 -13.37
C HIS A 127 -11.82 3.11 -12.98
N ILE A 128 -11.05 2.22 -12.37
CA ILE A 128 -11.61 0.95 -11.94
C ILE A 128 -12.64 1.15 -10.81
N VAL A 129 -12.38 2.06 -9.88
CA VAL A 129 -13.31 2.39 -8.79
C VAL A 129 -14.54 3.13 -9.34
N GLU A 130 -14.39 3.95 -10.39
CA GLU A 130 -15.51 4.63 -11.06
C GLU A 130 -16.48 3.63 -11.69
N HIS A 131 -15.99 2.56 -12.29
CA HIS A 131 -16.83 1.59 -12.98
C HIS A 131 -17.30 0.46 -12.07
N GLU A 132 -16.45 -0.02 -11.17
CA GLU A 132 -16.73 -1.14 -10.28
C GLU A 132 -17.10 -0.68 -8.85
N ASP A 133 -17.99 -1.41 -8.20
CA ASP A 133 -18.39 -1.10 -6.81
C ASP A 133 -17.44 -1.76 -5.80
N ILE A 134 -16.17 -1.41 -5.87
CA ILE A 134 -15.08 -1.93 -5.03
C ILE A 134 -14.35 -0.80 -4.31
N ILE A 135 -13.59 -1.17 -3.30
CA ILE A 135 -12.57 -0.31 -2.68
C ILE A 135 -11.20 -0.77 -3.17
N VAL A 136 -10.37 0.17 -3.60
CA VAL A 136 -8.98 -0.13 -3.96
C VAL A 136 -8.04 0.56 -2.99
N ILE A 137 -7.06 -0.19 -2.51
CA ILE A 137 -6.01 0.26 -1.62
C ILE A 137 -4.68 0.08 -2.32
N THR A 138 -3.88 1.14 -2.35
CA THR A 138 -2.46 1.09 -2.69
C THR A 138 -1.64 1.50 -1.47
N PHE A 139 -0.41 1.06 -1.36
CA PHE A 139 0.41 1.37 -0.19
C PHE A 139 1.89 1.34 -0.53
N ASN A 140 2.71 2.01 0.27
CA ASN A 140 4.16 1.96 0.18
C ASN A 140 4.73 0.89 1.10
N TYR A 141 5.88 0.35 0.75
CA TYR A 141 6.71 -0.52 1.59
C TYR A 141 8.18 -0.18 1.33
N ARG A 142 9.07 -0.44 2.29
CA ARG A 142 10.51 -0.17 2.14
C ARG A 142 11.10 -0.96 0.97
N LEU A 143 12.01 -0.33 0.24
CA LEU A 143 12.62 -0.82 -0.98
C LEU A 143 14.13 -0.99 -0.80
N GLY A 144 14.75 -1.68 -1.77
CA GLY A 144 16.19 -1.85 -1.85
C GLY A 144 16.80 -2.43 -0.58
N ALA A 145 17.92 -1.89 -0.16
CA ALA A 145 18.63 -2.36 1.02
C ALA A 145 17.80 -2.21 2.31
N LEU A 146 17.04 -1.11 2.45
CA LEU A 146 16.21 -0.88 3.64
C LEU A 146 15.08 -1.92 3.78
N GLY A 147 14.54 -2.42 2.65
CA GLY A 147 13.42 -3.35 2.62
C GLY A 147 13.81 -4.83 2.55
N PHE A 148 14.88 -5.16 1.84
CA PHE A 148 15.10 -6.55 1.42
C PHE A 148 16.53 -7.10 1.65
N LEU A 149 17.45 -6.28 2.19
CA LEU A 149 18.73 -6.80 2.63
C LEU A 149 18.60 -7.48 3.99
N ASP A 150 19.37 -8.54 4.19
CA ASP A 150 19.52 -9.18 5.49
C ASP A 150 20.50 -8.40 6.37
N TRP A 151 19.97 -7.50 7.16
CA TRP A 151 20.75 -6.70 8.10
C TRP A 151 21.16 -7.49 9.34
N SER A 152 20.49 -8.60 9.66
CA SER A 152 20.84 -9.46 10.80
C SER A 152 22.21 -10.11 10.65
N ALA A 153 22.67 -10.23 9.41
CA ALA A 153 24.05 -10.68 9.11
C ALA A 153 25.14 -9.70 9.59
N LEU A 154 24.81 -8.42 9.78
CA LEU A 154 25.73 -7.40 10.29
C LEU A 154 25.60 -7.18 11.78
N ASP A 155 24.39 -7.18 12.31
CA ASP A 155 24.12 -7.03 13.74
C ASP A 155 22.84 -7.82 14.11
N PRO A 156 22.90 -8.73 15.10
CA PRO A 156 21.75 -9.51 15.55
C PRO A 156 20.55 -8.69 16.06
N GLN A 157 20.74 -7.40 16.30
CA GLN A 157 19.64 -6.50 16.67
C GLN A 157 18.79 -6.09 15.47
N PHE A 158 19.26 -6.28 14.24
CA PHE A 158 18.57 -5.92 13.00
C PHE A 158 17.76 -7.09 12.46
N ASP A 159 16.77 -6.77 11.67
CA ASP A 159 15.89 -7.75 11.04
C ASP A 159 16.19 -7.88 9.53
N TYR A 160 15.58 -8.88 8.92
CA TYR A 160 15.63 -9.14 7.48
C TYR A 160 14.22 -9.09 6.89
N ASN A 161 14.12 -8.97 5.56
CA ASN A 161 12.82 -8.89 4.86
C ASN A 161 11.88 -7.81 5.42
N ASN A 162 12.44 -6.67 5.77
CA ASN A 162 11.71 -5.55 6.34
C ASN A 162 10.57 -5.07 5.44
N GLY A 163 10.74 -5.11 4.10
CA GLY A 163 9.70 -4.77 3.14
C GLY A 163 8.50 -5.74 3.19
N LEU A 164 8.72 -7.05 3.43
CA LEU A 164 7.63 -7.99 3.65
C LEU A 164 6.90 -7.72 4.97
N SER A 165 7.64 -7.38 6.04
CA SER A 165 7.05 -6.95 7.31
C SER A 165 6.14 -5.74 7.14
N ASP A 166 6.52 -4.77 6.31
CA ASP A 166 5.71 -3.61 5.99
C ASP A 166 4.41 -4.01 5.30
N GLN A 167 4.50 -4.89 4.30
CA GLN A 167 3.36 -5.42 3.57
C GLN A 167 2.40 -6.20 4.48
N MET A 168 2.93 -7.03 5.40
CA MET A 168 2.13 -7.71 6.43
C MET A 168 1.35 -6.71 7.29
N ASN A 169 1.99 -5.63 7.72
CA ASN A 169 1.35 -4.60 8.54
C ASN A 169 0.30 -3.80 7.76
N ALA A 170 0.49 -3.57 6.46
CA ALA A 170 -0.54 -2.98 5.62
C ALA A 170 -1.79 -3.87 5.56
N LEU A 171 -1.66 -5.19 5.40
CA LEU A 171 -2.78 -6.14 5.43
C LEU A 171 -3.47 -6.18 6.80
N LYS A 172 -2.69 -6.20 7.89
CA LYS A 172 -3.23 -6.11 9.26
C LYS A 172 -4.03 -4.82 9.47
N TRP A 173 -3.51 -3.70 8.97
CA TRP A 173 -4.20 -2.41 9.03
C TRP A 173 -5.53 -2.45 8.26
N VAL A 174 -5.52 -2.97 7.04
CA VAL A 174 -6.74 -3.14 6.22
C VAL A 174 -7.79 -3.95 6.97
N HIS A 175 -7.42 -5.09 7.51
CA HIS A 175 -8.35 -5.93 8.27
C HIS A 175 -8.97 -5.22 9.47
N HIS A 176 -8.22 -4.35 10.17
CA HIS A 176 -8.70 -3.67 11.37
C HIS A 176 -9.56 -2.43 11.08
N TYR A 177 -9.35 -1.78 9.93
CA TYR A 177 -9.91 -0.44 9.71
C TYR A 177 -10.76 -0.28 8.46
N ILE A 178 -10.74 -1.24 7.51
CA ILE A 178 -11.41 -1.03 6.22
C ILE A 178 -12.95 -0.96 6.33
N GLU A 179 -13.54 -1.54 7.36
CA GLU A 179 -14.99 -1.42 7.63
C GLU A 179 -15.43 0.02 7.83
N TYR A 180 -14.61 0.87 8.46
CA TYR A 180 -14.92 2.29 8.62
C TYR A 180 -15.03 3.02 7.27
N PHE A 181 -14.40 2.48 6.25
CA PHE A 181 -14.45 2.99 4.87
C PHE A 181 -15.52 2.29 4.01
N GLY A 182 -16.31 1.39 4.60
CA GLY A 182 -17.33 0.61 3.90
C GLY A 182 -16.80 -0.61 3.15
N GLY A 183 -15.59 -1.07 3.47
CA GLY A 183 -15.01 -2.30 2.91
C GLY A 183 -15.31 -3.53 3.77
N ASP A 184 -15.36 -4.69 3.13
CA ASP A 184 -15.53 -5.97 3.78
C ASP A 184 -14.15 -6.58 4.10
N PRO A 185 -13.74 -6.66 5.37
CA PRO A 185 -12.47 -7.27 5.75
C PRO A 185 -12.44 -8.79 5.46
N ASN A 186 -13.60 -9.41 5.22
CA ASN A 186 -13.74 -10.83 4.85
C ASN A 186 -13.85 -11.03 3.33
N ASN A 187 -13.68 -9.98 2.53
CA ASN A 187 -13.68 -10.06 1.07
C ASN A 187 -12.54 -9.20 0.50
N VAL A 188 -11.31 -9.59 0.82
CA VAL A 188 -10.08 -8.90 0.43
C VAL A 188 -9.36 -9.70 -0.64
N THR A 189 -9.13 -9.09 -1.80
CA THR A 189 -8.33 -9.61 -2.90
C THR A 189 -6.97 -8.95 -2.93
N LEU A 190 -5.89 -9.73 -2.94
CA LEU A 190 -4.55 -9.21 -3.18
C LEU A 190 -4.28 -9.20 -4.68
N MET A 191 -3.89 -8.05 -5.20
CA MET A 191 -3.53 -7.86 -6.60
C MET A 191 -2.09 -7.36 -6.68
N GLY A 192 -1.26 -7.98 -7.51
CA GLY A 192 0.14 -7.59 -7.64
C GLY A 192 0.67 -7.73 -9.06
N GLN A 193 1.68 -6.90 -9.37
CA GLN A 193 2.39 -6.93 -10.64
C GLN A 193 3.89 -7.14 -10.39
N SER A 194 4.56 -8.03 -11.13
CA SER A 194 6.02 -8.26 -11.07
C SER A 194 6.48 -8.57 -9.62
N ALA A 195 7.40 -7.78 -9.07
CA ALA A 195 7.86 -7.91 -7.68
C ALA A 195 6.70 -7.89 -6.66
N GLY A 196 5.62 -7.14 -6.92
CA GLY A 196 4.42 -7.18 -6.09
C GLY A 196 3.73 -8.54 -6.10
N SER A 197 3.68 -9.22 -7.26
CA SER A 197 3.18 -10.61 -7.34
C SER A 197 4.09 -11.58 -6.58
N MET A 198 5.41 -11.40 -6.66
CA MET A 198 6.37 -12.20 -5.89
C MET A 198 6.21 -12.00 -4.39
N SER A 199 5.95 -10.76 -3.96
CA SER A 199 5.61 -10.45 -2.57
C SER A 199 4.39 -11.22 -2.09
N ILE A 200 3.31 -11.22 -2.87
CA ILE A 200 2.08 -11.96 -2.55
C ILE A 200 2.39 -13.45 -2.38
N LEU A 201 3.15 -14.06 -3.31
CA LEU A 201 3.55 -15.47 -3.21
C LEU A 201 4.39 -15.76 -1.96
N ALA A 202 5.26 -14.83 -1.55
CA ALA A 202 6.03 -14.96 -0.32
C ALA A 202 5.13 -14.85 0.93
N LEU A 203 4.18 -13.91 0.93
CA LEU A 203 3.23 -13.72 2.04
C LEU A 203 2.29 -14.91 2.23
N MET A 204 1.95 -15.64 1.16
CA MET A 204 1.19 -16.91 1.24
C MET A 204 1.90 -18.01 2.01
N GLN A 205 3.21 -17.91 2.23
CA GLN A 205 3.96 -18.87 3.04
C GLN A 205 3.86 -18.57 4.55
N VAL A 206 3.15 -17.50 4.94
CA VAL A 206 2.98 -17.06 6.32
C VAL A 206 1.55 -17.37 6.79
N PRO A 207 1.32 -18.51 7.48
CA PRO A 207 -0.04 -19.00 7.79
C PRO A 207 -0.89 -18.00 8.61
N GLU A 208 -0.25 -17.16 9.41
CA GLU A 208 -0.95 -16.15 10.22
C GLU A 208 -1.66 -15.08 9.37
N LEU A 209 -1.31 -14.96 8.08
CA LEU A 209 -1.89 -13.99 7.15
C LEU A 209 -3.13 -14.52 6.42
N ASP A 210 -3.41 -15.82 6.44
CA ASP A 210 -4.53 -16.43 5.70
C ASP A 210 -5.88 -15.81 6.01
N LYS A 211 -6.04 -15.26 7.20
CA LYS A 211 -7.27 -14.57 7.65
C LYS A 211 -7.42 -13.13 7.10
N TYR A 212 -6.39 -12.58 6.44
CA TYR A 212 -6.39 -11.19 5.99
C TYR A 212 -6.68 -11.03 4.49
N TYR A 213 -6.76 -12.13 3.75
CA TYR A 213 -7.12 -12.12 2.34
C TYR A 213 -7.89 -13.39 1.95
N HIS A 214 -8.66 -13.31 0.87
CA HIS A 214 -9.59 -14.35 0.45
C HIS A 214 -9.42 -14.74 -1.03
N CYS A 215 -8.80 -13.88 -1.83
CA CYS A 215 -8.57 -14.08 -3.23
C CYS A 215 -7.22 -13.47 -3.66
N LEU A 216 -6.65 -14.02 -4.72
CA LEU A 216 -5.37 -13.59 -5.29
C LEU A 216 -5.54 -13.31 -6.77
N LEU A 217 -5.06 -12.14 -7.21
CA LEU A 217 -4.91 -11.80 -8.62
C LEU A 217 -3.49 -11.29 -8.84
N TYR A 218 -2.68 -12.06 -9.53
CA TYR A 218 -1.30 -11.68 -9.80
C TYR A 218 -1.00 -11.75 -11.29
N THR A 219 -0.20 -10.81 -11.77
CA THR A 219 0.28 -10.76 -13.15
C THR A 219 1.82 -10.74 -13.12
N SER A 220 2.39 -11.90 -13.39
CA SER A 220 3.82 -12.02 -13.67
C SER A 220 3.96 -12.90 -14.90
N PRO A 221 4.67 -12.48 -15.95
CA PRO A 221 4.88 -13.34 -17.11
C PRO A 221 5.62 -14.60 -16.66
N SER A 222 4.90 -15.72 -16.65
CA SER A 222 5.50 -17.03 -16.43
C SER A 222 6.29 -17.44 -17.68
N PRO A 223 7.45 -18.10 -17.55
CA PRO A 223 8.11 -18.71 -18.70
C PRO A 223 7.21 -19.67 -19.50
N ARG A 224 6.18 -20.26 -18.86
CA ARG A 224 5.17 -21.11 -19.50
C ARG A 224 4.17 -20.33 -20.34
N ASP A 225 3.95 -19.06 -20.10
CA ASP A 225 3.02 -18.22 -20.87
C ASP A 225 3.60 -17.88 -22.26
N ARG A 226 4.94 -17.90 -22.41
CA ARG A 226 5.64 -17.68 -23.67
C ARG A 226 5.59 -18.89 -24.63
N THR A 227 5.20 -20.06 -24.14
CA THR A 227 5.22 -21.32 -24.94
C THR A 227 3.85 -21.70 -25.49
N ARG A 228 2.82 -20.86 -25.28
CA ARG A 228 1.45 -21.09 -25.76
C ARG A 228 1.01 -20.17 -26.91
N SER A 229 1.94 -19.45 -27.54
CA SER A 229 1.69 -18.67 -28.77
C SER A 229 2.19 -19.40 -29.99
#